data_2a3ba6e02e4c5422df0e9026410b319c
#
_entry.id   2a3ba6e02e4c5422df0e9026410b319c
#
_cell.length_a   1.000
_cell.length_b   1.000
_cell.length_c   1.000
_cell.angle_alpha   90.00
_cell.angle_beta   90.00
_cell.angle_gamma   90.00
#
_symmetry.space_group_name_H-M   'P 1'
#
loop_
_entity.id
_entity.type
_entity.pdbx_description
1 polymer ?
#
loop_
_entity_poly.entity_id
_entity_poly.type
_entity_poly.pdbx_seq_one_letter_code
_entity_poly.pdbx_strand_id
1 'polypeptide(L)'
;MSPNYTHFDPFPMTLASGRDCYVTSLDGKEYLDLGMNLGGPNKQEAVLAKQLVDRFPSIEKVRFCNSGSEANTMALGIAMAYTGRKKILVFENGYHGAFTNFGDHPNPFNIPHDFVIAKYNDIEHTKFLLSPDLAAIILEPMLGAGGMIPAAKGFLQFLRQAVTDIEAVLIFDEIITSRLHIHGLQTHYNVYPDMTTLGKYLGGGFSFGAFGGNDKIMAMFNPGRGYFHSGTYNNNLFSMSAGVAAGKLLTEDKIAKANALGDKLRDGINEMAKTYVPEDALPLTRATGFGSQVGLHYVGDGQEKLRDCVFFYMLDQAIYMGKRGFISINLVHEEHHIDLVIEAFRGFFEEL
;
A
#
# COMPACT_ATOMS: atom_id res chain seq x y z
N MET A 1 9.85 16.72 -7.78
CA MET A 1 10.38 18.03 -7.35
C MET A 1 9.36 18.71 -6.47
N SER A 2 9.80 19.38 -5.40
CA SER A 2 8.88 20.14 -4.53
C SER A 2 8.13 21.20 -5.37
N PRO A 3 6.81 21.36 -5.24
CA PRO A 3 6.03 22.29 -6.02
C PRO A 3 6.40 23.76 -5.81
N ASN A 4 7.10 24.05 -4.72
CA ASN A 4 7.46 25.42 -4.36
C ASN A 4 8.50 26.06 -5.30
N TYR A 5 9.20 25.24 -6.11
CA TYR A 5 10.33 25.71 -6.92
C TYR A 5 10.26 25.32 -8.39
N THR A 6 9.14 24.79 -8.88
CA THR A 6 9.02 24.27 -10.24
C THR A 6 8.62 25.32 -11.28
N HIS A 7 8.42 26.60 -10.89
CA HIS A 7 7.77 27.58 -11.74
C HIS A 7 8.70 28.62 -12.37
N PHE A 8 9.96 28.66 -11.95
CA PHE A 8 10.90 29.70 -12.38
C PHE A 8 12.26 29.12 -12.76
N ASP A 9 12.76 29.52 -13.92
CA ASP A 9 14.13 29.29 -14.36
C ASP A 9 15.04 30.28 -13.59
N PRO A 10 16.18 29.86 -12.97
CA PRO A 10 16.88 28.59 -13.05
C PRO A 10 16.47 27.52 -12.00
N PHE A 11 15.33 27.62 -11.40
CA PHE A 11 14.86 26.67 -10.41
C PHE A 11 14.31 25.36 -11.02
N PRO A 12 14.33 24.23 -10.28
CA PRO A 12 14.62 24.15 -8.85
C PRO A 12 16.12 24.06 -8.54
N MET A 13 16.54 24.81 -7.55
CA MET A 13 17.82 24.64 -6.89
C MET A 13 17.79 23.38 -6.02
N THR A 14 18.78 22.49 -6.15
CA THR A 14 18.89 21.31 -5.30
C THR A 14 19.87 21.58 -4.17
N LEU A 15 19.42 21.38 -2.94
CA LEU A 15 20.22 21.58 -1.73
C LEU A 15 21.11 20.37 -1.47
N ALA A 16 22.39 20.63 -1.15
CA ALA A 16 23.40 19.65 -0.81
C ALA A 16 23.60 19.50 0.68
N SER A 17 23.62 20.62 1.41
CA SER A 17 23.85 20.68 2.86
C SER A 17 23.22 21.91 3.47
N GLY A 18 23.14 21.90 4.80
CA GLY A 18 22.76 23.08 5.60
C GLY A 18 23.61 23.15 6.87
N ARG A 19 23.96 24.36 7.29
CA ARG A 19 24.69 24.62 8.52
C ARG A 19 24.30 25.98 9.07
N ASP A 20 23.94 26.00 10.34
CA ASP A 20 23.45 27.19 11.03
C ASP A 20 22.26 27.81 10.29
N CYS A 21 22.36 29.05 9.82
CA CYS A 21 21.34 29.73 9.04
C CYS A 21 21.65 29.78 7.53
N TYR A 22 22.47 28.87 7.03
CA TYR A 22 22.84 28.82 5.62
C TYR A 22 22.56 27.45 5.01
N VAL A 23 22.17 27.44 3.74
CA VAL A 23 22.05 26.24 2.92
C VAL A 23 22.98 26.35 1.72
N THR A 24 23.55 25.23 1.30
CA THR A 24 24.45 25.14 0.14
C THR A 24 23.79 24.30 -0.94
N SER A 25 23.76 24.81 -2.15
CA SER A 25 23.26 24.07 -3.33
C SER A 25 24.32 23.08 -3.86
N LEU A 26 23.90 22.18 -4.76
CA LEU A 26 24.81 21.18 -5.35
C LEU A 26 25.96 21.79 -6.17
N ASP A 27 25.79 22.99 -6.70
CA ASP A 27 26.84 23.75 -7.40
C ASP A 27 27.76 24.53 -6.46
N GLY A 28 27.59 24.38 -5.13
CA GLY A 28 28.45 24.94 -4.11
C GLY A 28 28.11 26.37 -3.69
N LYS A 29 27.05 26.96 -4.21
CA LYS A 29 26.64 28.30 -3.81
C LYS A 29 25.92 28.29 -2.46
N GLU A 30 26.31 29.20 -1.56
CA GLU A 30 25.70 29.36 -0.24
C GLU A 30 24.61 30.42 -0.27
N TYR A 31 23.50 30.14 0.46
CA TYR A 31 22.34 31.02 0.59
C TYR A 31 21.97 31.18 2.06
N LEU A 32 21.65 32.39 2.47
CA LEU A 32 21.02 32.62 3.78
C LEU A 32 19.62 31.99 3.79
N ASP A 33 19.41 31.06 4.70
CA ASP A 33 18.14 30.31 4.80
C ASP A 33 17.12 31.06 5.67
N LEU A 34 16.14 31.65 5.01
CA LEU A 34 14.97 32.24 5.66
C LEU A 34 13.74 31.32 5.62
N GLY A 35 13.87 30.13 5.07
CA GLY A 35 12.80 29.12 4.95
C GLY A 35 12.94 27.95 5.91
N MET A 36 13.86 27.98 6.86
CA MET A 36 14.18 26.90 7.81
C MET A 36 14.49 25.55 7.12
N ASN A 37 15.04 25.59 5.92
CA ASN A 37 15.38 24.42 5.09
C ASN A 37 14.21 23.45 4.87
N LEU A 38 12.99 23.93 4.95
CA LEU A 38 11.77 23.13 4.84
C LEU A 38 11.26 23.11 3.40
N GLY A 39 11.03 21.91 2.87
CA GLY A 39 10.40 21.68 1.56
C GLY A 39 11.29 22.00 0.36
N GLY A 40 12.58 22.29 0.54
CA GLY A 40 13.53 22.45 -0.56
C GLY A 40 13.82 21.11 -1.26
N PRO A 41 13.99 21.10 -2.60
CA PRO A 41 14.39 19.90 -3.33
C PRO A 41 15.73 19.38 -2.83
N ASN A 42 15.84 18.09 -2.57
CA ASN A 42 17.09 17.46 -2.14
C ASN A 42 17.45 16.26 -3.05
N LYS A 43 18.73 15.88 -3.03
CA LYS A 43 19.24 14.80 -3.88
C LYS A 43 18.55 13.46 -3.60
N GLN A 44 18.24 13.16 -2.35
CA GLN A 44 17.65 11.87 -1.98
C GLN A 44 16.21 11.74 -2.49
N GLU A 45 15.47 12.84 -2.56
CA GLU A 45 14.16 12.89 -3.20
C GLU A 45 14.22 12.41 -4.66
N ALA A 46 15.17 12.95 -5.43
CA ALA A 46 15.34 12.57 -6.84
C ALA A 46 15.80 11.11 -6.99
N VAL A 47 16.69 10.63 -6.11
CA VAL A 47 17.16 9.24 -6.13
C VAL A 47 16.02 8.28 -5.81
N LEU A 48 15.23 8.56 -4.77
CA LEU A 48 14.09 7.72 -4.41
C LEU A 48 13.01 7.76 -5.48
N ALA A 49 12.71 8.93 -6.05
CA ALA A 49 11.76 9.06 -7.15
C ALA A 49 12.16 8.18 -8.33
N LYS A 50 13.45 8.21 -8.71
CA LYS A 50 13.96 7.34 -9.78
C LYS A 50 13.81 5.86 -9.43
N GLN A 51 14.14 5.43 -8.21
CA GLN A 51 13.98 4.04 -7.78
C GLN A 51 12.51 3.58 -7.90
N LEU A 52 11.55 4.44 -7.55
CA LEU A 52 10.12 4.09 -7.63
C LEU A 52 9.64 4.04 -9.08
N VAL A 53 10.04 4.98 -9.92
CA VAL A 53 9.72 4.98 -11.35
C VAL A 53 10.30 3.75 -12.05
N ASP A 54 11.57 3.42 -11.79
CA ASP A 54 12.23 2.24 -12.37
C ASP A 54 11.56 0.93 -11.90
N ARG A 55 10.99 0.93 -10.68
CA ARG A 55 10.42 -0.25 -10.06
C ARG A 55 8.97 -0.53 -10.44
N PHE A 56 8.13 0.50 -10.56
CA PHE A 56 6.69 0.33 -10.77
C PHE A 56 6.27 0.78 -12.18
N PRO A 57 5.92 -0.15 -13.08
CA PRO A 57 5.66 0.17 -14.50
C PRO A 57 4.54 1.18 -14.74
N SER A 58 3.56 1.29 -13.83
CA SER A 58 2.48 2.28 -13.91
C SER A 58 2.90 3.69 -13.51
N ILE A 59 4.10 3.88 -12.98
CA ILE A 59 4.58 5.16 -12.45
C ILE A 59 5.58 5.79 -13.40
N GLU A 60 5.15 6.75 -14.23
CA GLU A 60 6.04 7.61 -15.02
C GLU A 60 6.50 8.83 -14.22
N LYS A 61 5.65 9.32 -13.32
CA LYS A 61 5.94 10.40 -12.38
C LYS A 61 5.40 10.09 -10.99
N VAL A 62 6.12 10.51 -9.96
CA VAL A 62 5.80 10.28 -8.56
C VAL A 62 5.85 11.57 -7.75
N ARG A 63 5.02 11.67 -6.73
CA ARG A 63 5.05 12.70 -5.69
C ARG A 63 5.05 12.04 -4.32
N PHE A 64 5.72 12.68 -3.36
CA PHE A 64 5.84 12.20 -1.99
C PHE A 64 4.88 12.91 -1.05
N CYS A 65 4.47 12.19 0.00
CA CYS A 65 3.68 12.66 1.12
C CYS A 65 4.09 11.88 2.39
N ASN A 66 3.37 12.03 3.51
CA ASN A 66 3.84 11.53 4.79
C ASN A 66 3.20 10.20 5.21
N SER A 67 2.17 9.77 4.51
CA SER A 67 1.45 8.52 4.82
C SER A 67 0.75 7.94 3.61
N GLY A 68 0.40 6.64 3.69
CA GLY A 68 -0.44 6.01 2.69
C GLY A 68 -1.84 6.63 2.61
N SER A 69 -2.39 7.09 3.73
CA SER A 69 -3.68 7.80 3.74
C SER A 69 -3.65 9.09 2.92
N GLU A 70 -2.58 9.89 3.06
CA GLU A 70 -2.37 11.07 2.22
C GLU A 70 -2.19 10.66 0.74
N ALA A 71 -1.41 9.62 0.46
CA ALA A 71 -1.17 9.14 -0.90
C ALA A 71 -2.49 8.77 -1.60
N ASN A 72 -3.36 8.00 -0.93
CA ASN A 72 -4.66 7.62 -1.47
C ASN A 72 -5.59 8.84 -1.65
N THR A 73 -5.65 9.72 -0.66
CA THR A 73 -6.46 10.95 -0.76
C THR A 73 -6.01 11.82 -1.94
N MET A 74 -4.70 11.96 -2.15
CA MET A 74 -4.15 12.72 -3.28
C MET A 74 -4.41 12.04 -4.62
N ALA A 75 -4.28 10.71 -4.68
CA ALA A 75 -4.59 9.95 -5.90
C ALA A 75 -6.07 10.08 -6.30
N LEU A 76 -6.99 10.01 -5.34
CA LEU A 76 -8.42 10.23 -5.57
C LEU A 76 -8.69 11.68 -6.03
N GLY A 77 -8.10 12.65 -5.34
CA GLY A 77 -8.26 14.07 -5.70
C GLY A 77 -7.82 14.37 -7.14
N ILE A 78 -6.66 13.83 -7.56
CA ILE A 78 -6.15 14.06 -8.90
C ILE A 78 -6.94 13.30 -9.97
N ALA A 79 -7.45 12.10 -9.66
CA ALA A 79 -8.34 11.35 -10.55
C ALA A 79 -9.66 12.11 -10.80
N MET A 80 -10.26 12.66 -9.74
CA MET A 80 -11.44 13.52 -9.87
C MET A 80 -11.15 14.79 -10.70
N ALA A 81 -10.01 15.43 -10.46
CA ALA A 81 -9.62 16.62 -11.22
C ALA A 81 -9.35 16.32 -12.69
N TYR A 82 -8.74 15.17 -12.99
CA TYR A 82 -8.42 14.72 -14.34
C TYR A 82 -9.67 14.39 -15.16
N THR A 83 -10.61 13.67 -14.55
CA THR A 83 -11.86 13.25 -15.22
C THR A 83 -12.96 14.32 -15.20
N GLY A 84 -12.87 15.30 -14.30
CA GLY A 84 -13.96 16.25 -14.03
C GLY A 84 -15.17 15.65 -13.31
N ARG A 85 -15.04 14.43 -12.81
CA ARG A 85 -16.11 13.63 -12.18
C ARG A 85 -15.87 13.52 -10.65
N LYS A 86 -16.87 13.05 -9.88
CA LYS A 86 -16.79 13.02 -8.41
C LYS A 86 -17.01 11.65 -7.80
N LYS A 87 -17.68 10.73 -8.52
CA LYS A 87 -18.07 9.43 -8.01
C LYS A 87 -16.88 8.48 -8.03
N ILE A 88 -16.66 7.75 -6.93
CA ILE A 88 -15.53 6.84 -6.75
C ILE A 88 -16.08 5.45 -6.40
N LEU A 89 -15.69 4.43 -7.15
CA LEU A 89 -16.00 3.05 -6.79
C LEU A 89 -14.90 2.47 -5.93
N VAL A 90 -15.31 1.88 -4.81
CA VAL A 90 -14.49 1.23 -3.79
C VAL A 90 -15.06 -0.14 -3.47
N PHE A 91 -14.40 -0.92 -2.63
CA PHE A 91 -14.83 -2.27 -2.32
C PHE A 91 -15.04 -2.49 -0.82
N GLU A 92 -16.03 -3.33 -0.48
CA GLU A 92 -16.25 -3.81 0.88
C GLU A 92 -14.93 -4.35 1.46
N ASN A 93 -14.68 -4.04 2.72
CA ASN A 93 -13.45 -4.36 3.45
C ASN A 93 -12.17 -3.71 2.90
N GLY A 94 -12.27 -2.80 1.94
CA GLY A 94 -11.15 -2.00 1.45
C GLY A 94 -10.70 -0.98 2.50
N TYR A 95 -9.38 -0.85 2.68
CA TYR A 95 -8.76 0.11 3.59
C TYR A 95 -7.72 0.95 2.87
N HIS A 96 -8.08 2.19 2.58
CA HIS A 96 -7.20 3.14 1.90
C HIS A 96 -6.72 4.27 2.83
N GLY A 97 -6.73 4.01 4.13
CA GLY A 97 -6.33 4.96 5.17
C GLY A 97 -7.45 5.33 6.12
N ALA A 98 -7.11 6.09 7.17
CA ALA A 98 -8.06 6.44 8.24
C ALA A 98 -9.30 7.18 7.74
N PHE A 99 -9.17 7.92 6.62
CA PHE A 99 -10.22 8.75 6.03
C PHE A 99 -10.88 8.11 4.81
N THR A 100 -10.59 6.86 4.51
CA THR A 100 -11.12 6.12 3.36
C THR A 100 -11.09 4.63 3.71
N ASN A 101 -12.06 4.20 4.52
CA ASN A 101 -12.14 2.84 5.07
C ASN A 101 -13.58 2.32 4.94
N PHE A 102 -13.74 1.13 4.36
CA PHE A 102 -15.01 0.51 3.98
C PHE A 102 -15.18 -0.87 4.63
N GLY A 103 -14.78 -1.02 5.90
CA GLY A 103 -15.01 -2.22 6.69
C GLY A 103 -16.49 -2.43 7.05
N ASP A 104 -16.76 -3.39 7.95
CA ASP A 104 -18.10 -3.86 8.33
C ASP A 104 -19.02 -2.77 8.88
N HIS A 105 -18.48 -1.66 9.34
CA HIS A 105 -19.25 -0.53 9.89
C HIS A 105 -18.91 0.77 9.17
N PRO A 106 -19.90 1.67 8.99
CA PRO A 106 -19.67 3.00 8.47
C PRO A 106 -18.59 3.74 9.27
N ASN A 107 -17.57 4.22 8.58
CA ASN A 107 -16.51 5.02 9.22
C ASN A 107 -16.89 6.51 9.18
N PRO A 108 -17.17 7.14 10.35
CA PRO A 108 -17.55 8.56 10.38
C PRO A 108 -16.43 9.50 9.98
N PHE A 109 -15.18 9.04 9.91
CA PHE A 109 -14.03 9.83 9.47
C PHE A 109 -13.80 9.78 7.96
N ASN A 110 -14.57 9.00 7.21
CA ASN A 110 -14.44 9.00 5.76
C ASN A 110 -14.68 10.40 5.19
N ILE A 111 -13.78 10.83 4.30
CA ILE A 111 -13.98 12.09 3.57
C ILE A 111 -15.30 12.02 2.80
N PRO A 112 -16.04 13.14 2.69
CA PRO A 112 -17.40 13.15 2.13
C PRO A 112 -17.38 13.14 0.59
N HIS A 113 -16.73 12.13 0.00
CA HIS A 113 -16.81 11.86 -1.43
C HIS A 113 -18.03 10.99 -1.77
N ASP A 114 -18.44 11.03 -3.03
CA ASP A 114 -19.53 10.17 -3.54
C ASP A 114 -18.98 8.76 -3.80
N PHE A 115 -18.97 7.94 -2.74
CA PHE A 115 -18.48 6.56 -2.79
C PHE A 115 -19.58 5.58 -3.19
N VAL A 116 -19.27 4.73 -4.16
CA VAL A 116 -20.06 3.57 -4.56
C VAL A 116 -19.32 2.32 -4.10
N ILE A 117 -19.95 1.52 -3.24
CA ILE A 117 -19.31 0.36 -2.60
C ILE A 117 -19.71 -0.91 -3.36
N ALA A 118 -18.75 -1.61 -3.92
CA ALA A 118 -18.92 -2.90 -4.59
C ALA A 118 -18.40 -4.05 -3.74
N LYS A 119 -18.82 -5.28 -4.06
CA LYS A 119 -18.25 -6.48 -3.45
C LYS A 119 -16.93 -6.84 -4.09
N TYR A 120 -15.93 -7.10 -3.26
CA TYR A 120 -14.61 -7.49 -3.74
C TYR A 120 -14.64 -8.88 -4.40
N ASN A 121 -13.97 -9.04 -5.55
CA ASN A 121 -13.99 -10.25 -6.37
C ASN A 121 -15.38 -10.63 -6.98
N ASP A 122 -16.36 -9.75 -6.95
CA ASP A 122 -17.67 -9.98 -7.56
C ASP A 122 -17.83 -9.11 -8.81
N ILE A 123 -17.59 -9.73 -9.98
CA ILE A 123 -17.70 -9.06 -11.29
C ILE A 123 -19.14 -8.62 -11.57
N GLU A 124 -20.12 -9.46 -11.30
CA GLU A 124 -21.52 -9.17 -11.65
C GLU A 124 -22.09 -8.03 -10.78
N HIS A 125 -21.79 -8.03 -9.49
CA HIS A 125 -22.16 -6.93 -8.62
C HIS A 125 -21.47 -5.63 -9.06
N THR A 126 -20.18 -5.70 -9.43
CA THR A 126 -19.43 -4.52 -9.88
C THR A 126 -19.97 -3.98 -11.20
N LYS A 127 -20.31 -4.82 -12.15
CA LYS A 127 -20.93 -4.41 -13.43
C LYS A 127 -22.18 -3.57 -13.25
N PHE A 128 -23.02 -3.97 -12.29
CA PHE A 128 -24.27 -3.25 -11.98
C PHE A 128 -24.02 -1.82 -11.47
N LEU A 129 -22.86 -1.58 -10.86
CA LEU A 129 -22.50 -0.29 -10.25
C LEU A 129 -21.66 0.61 -11.18
N LEU A 130 -21.22 0.09 -12.34
CA LEU A 130 -20.46 0.89 -13.30
C LEU A 130 -21.33 2.00 -13.89
N SER A 131 -20.77 3.20 -13.98
CA SER A 131 -21.43 4.38 -14.53
C SER A 131 -20.40 5.28 -15.19
N PRO A 132 -20.76 5.98 -16.29
CA PRO A 132 -19.91 7.01 -16.89
C PRO A 132 -19.58 8.18 -15.95
N ASP A 133 -20.29 8.31 -14.83
CA ASP A 133 -20.03 9.34 -13.81
C ASP A 133 -18.87 8.99 -12.87
N LEU A 134 -18.35 7.76 -12.94
CA LEU A 134 -17.21 7.34 -12.13
C LEU A 134 -15.96 8.12 -12.54
N ALA A 135 -15.32 8.74 -11.56
CA ALA A 135 -14.00 9.36 -11.70
C ALA A 135 -12.89 8.32 -11.60
N ALA A 136 -13.04 7.39 -10.65
CA ALA A 136 -12.03 6.40 -10.36
C ALA A 136 -12.63 5.11 -9.79
N ILE A 137 -11.88 4.03 -9.96
CA ILE A 137 -11.98 2.81 -9.18
C ILE A 137 -10.67 2.65 -8.42
N ILE A 138 -10.75 2.55 -7.08
CA ILE A 138 -9.58 2.28 -6.25
C ILE A 138 -9.73 0.94 -5.55
N LEU A 139 -8.67 0.14 -5.54
CA LEU A 139 -8.63 -1.13 -4.80
C LEU A 139 -7.20 -1.51 -4.42
N GLU A 140 -7.12 -2.34 -3.39
CA GLU A 140 -5.90 -3.09 -3.06
C GLU A 140 -5.87 -4.36 -3.95
N PRO A 141 -4.78 -4.69 -4.68
CA PRO A 141 -4.66 -5.95 -5.44
C PRO A 141 -4.73 -7.22 -4.56
N MET A 142 -4.59 -7.06 -3.27
CA MET A 142 -4.97 -7.97 -2.22
C MET A 142 -5.45 -7.14 -1.05
N LEU A 143 -6.69 -7.37 -0.58
CA LEU A 143 -7.19 -6.70 0.63
C LEU A 143 -6.21 -6.94 1.78
N GLY A 144 -5.69 -5.87 2.36
CA GLY A 144 -4.81 -5.96 3.52
C GLY A 144 -5.59 -6.08 4.82
N ALA A 145 -6.12 -4.96 5.30
CA ALA A 145 -6.93 -4.91 6.52
C ALA A 145 -8.19 -5.77 6.44
N GLY A 146 -8.71 -6.00 5.24
CA GLY A 146 -9.86 -6.86 4.97
C GLY A 146 -9.56 -8.36 5.00
N GLY A 147 -8.41 -8.79 5.53
CA GLY A 147 -8.13 -10.20 5.81
C GLY A 147 -7.15 -10.87 4.84
N MET A 148 -6.28 -10.13 4.18
CA MET A 148 -5.31 -10.66 3.21
C MET A 148 -5.96 -11.51 2.11
N ILE A 149 -7.00 -10.98 1.49
CA ILE A 149 -7.76 -11.65 0.42
C ILE A 149 -7.20 -11.22 -0.95
N PRO A 150 -6.52 -12.10 -1.71
CA PRO A 150 -6.03 -11.75 -3.04
C PRO A 150 -7.17 -11.47 -4.02
N ALA A 151 -6.95 -10.51 -4.91
CA ALA A 151 -7.83 -10.33 -6.05
C ALA A 151 -7.75 -11.52 -7.01
N ALA A 152 -8.88 -11.91 -7.57
CA ALA A 152 -8.89 -12.83 -8.69
C ALA A 152 -8.35 -12.11 -9.95
N LYS A 153 -7.45 -12.77 -10.69
CA LYS A 153 -6.87 -12.19 -11.92
C LYS A 153 -7.94 -11.70 -12.90
N GLY A 154 -8.98 -12.49 -13.13
CA GLY A 154 -10.09 -12.13 -14.03
C GLY A 154 -10.85 -10.90 -13.53
N PHE A 155 -10.95 -10.69 -12.21
CA PHE A 155 -11.56 -9.51 -11.62
C PHE A 155 -10.74 -8.25 -11.91
N LEU A 156 -9.42 -8.29 -11.74
CA LEU A 156 -8.55 -7.15 -12.06
C LEU A 156 -8.55 -6.82 -13.56
N GLN A 157 -8.55 -7.84 -14.41
CA GLN A 157 -8.65 -7.67 -15.87
C GLN A 157 -9.98 -7.02 -16.27
N PHE A 158 -11.07 -7.47 -15.66
CA PHE A 158 -12.39 -6.86 -15.84
C PHE A 158 -12.38 -5.39 -15.42
N LEU A 159 -11.84 -5.04 -14.25
CA LEU A 159 -11.76 -3.65 -13.78
C LEU A 159 -10.93 -2.78 -14.73
N ARG A 160 -9.80 -3.28 -15.23
CA ARG A 160 -8.98 -2.55 -16.20
C ARG A 160 -9.75 -2.24 -17.48
N GLN A 161 -10.49 -3.22 -18.02
CA GLN A 161 -11.31 -3.00 -19.20
C GLN A 161 -12.45 -2.01 -18.89
N ALA A 162 -13.16 -2.21 -17.80
CA ALA A 162 -14.28 -1.37 -17.40
C ALA A 162 -13.91 0.11 -17.29
N VAL A 163 -12.78 0.44 -16.62
CA VAL A 163 -12.37 1.86 -16.52
C VAL A 163 -11.91 2.42 -17.85
N THR A 164 -11.40 1.58 -18.76
CA THR A 164 -11.05 2.02 -20.13
C THR A 164 -12.31 2.40 -20.90
N ASP A 165 -13.35 1.56 -20.82
CA ASP A 165 -14.60 1.76 -21.53
C ASP A 165 -15.38 3.01 -21.09
N ILE A 166 -15.30 3.36 -19.80
CA ILE A 166 -15.97 4.53 -19.22
C ILE A 166 -15.04 5.74 -19.04
N GLU A 167 -13.77 5.63 -19.47
CA GLU A 167 -12.75 6.69 -19.31
C GLU A 167 -12.58 7.17 -17.86
N ALA A 168 -12.63 6.23 -16.90
CA ALA A 168 -12.32 6.46 -15.50
C ALA A 168 -10.84 6.14 -15.22
N VAL A 169 -10.37 6.42 -14.00
CA VAL A 169 -9.00 6.15 -13.54
C VAL A 169 -8.97 4.88 -12.68
N LEU A 170 -8.12 3.92 -13.02
CA LEU A 170 -7.84 2.77 -12.17
C LEU A 170 -6.68 3.08 -11.23
N ILE A 171 -6.90 2.95 -9.92
CA ILE A 171 -5.90 3.19 -8.89
C ILE A 171 -5.64 1.88 -8.14
N PHE A 172 -4.39 1.42 -8.14
CA PHE A 172 -3.97 0.34 -7.25
C PHE A 172 -3.34 0.91 -5.98
N ASP A 173 -3.97 0.60 -4.85
CA ASP A 173 -3.37 0.80 -3.55
C ASP A 173 -2.40 -0.35 -3.28
N GLU A 174 -1.12 -0.10 -3.57
CA GLU A 174 -0.04 -1.05 -3.34
C GLU A 174 0.78 -0.73 -2.07
N ILE A 175 0.18 -0.03 -1.12
CA ILE A 175 0.83 0.33 0.16
C ILE A 175 1.29 -0.91 0.94
N ILE A 176 0.51 -2.01 0.87
CA ILE A 176 0.90 -3.30 1.44
C ILE A 176 1.48 -4.22 0.36
N THR A 177 0.85 -4.29 -0.78
CA THR A 177 1.07 -5.33 -1.79
C THR A 177 2.34 -5.15 -2.61
N SER A 178 2.88 -3.93 -2.70
CA SER A 178 4.12 -3.64 -3.42
C SER A 178 5.35 -4.43 -2.94
N ARG A 179 5.30 -5.01 -1.73
CA ARG A 179 6.38 -5.86 -1.20
C ARG A 179 6.33 -7.31 -1.70
N LEU A 180 5.24 -7.73 -2.31
CA LEU A 180 5.00 -9.12 -2.72
C LEU A 180 5.59 -9.47 -4.08
N HIS A 181 5.95 -8.46 -4.86
CA HIS A 181 6.65 -8.61 -6.13
C HIS A 181 7.57 -7.41 -6.36
N ILE A 182 8.70 -7.62 -7.03
CA ILE A 182 9.69 -6.54 -7.24
C ILE A 182 9.06 -5.33 -7.96
N HIS A 183 8.13 -5.57 -8.85
CA HIS A 183 7.40 -4.54 -9.61
C HIS A 183 5.95 -4.34 -9.14
N GLY A 184 5.63 -4.71 -7.90
CA GLY A 184 4.26 -4.68 -7.37
C GLY A 184 3.36 -5.80 -7.91
N LEU A 185 2.19 -6.01 -7.27
CA LEU A 185 1.24 -7.02 -7.74
C LEU A 185 0.66 -6.69 -9.12
N GLN A 186 0.69 -5.44 -9.56
CA GLN A 186 0.34 -5.06 -10.93
C GLN A 186 1.07 -5.91 -11.98
N THR A 187 2.35 -6.19 -11.78
CA THR A 187 3.14 -7.01 -12.69
C THR A 187 2.87 -8.50 -12.50
N HIS A 188 2.69 -8.96 -11.27
CA HIS A 188 2.31 -10.35 -10.98
C HIS A 188 1.01 -10.74 -11.71
N TYR A 189 0.00 -9.87 -11.66
CA TYR A 189 -1.28 -10.10 -12.35
C TYR A 189 -1.25 -9.74 -13.84
N ASN A 190 -0.24 -9.02 -14.30
CA ASN A 190 -0.17 -8.41 -15.63
C ASN A 190 -1.38 -7.50 -15.89
N VAL A 191 -1.72 -6.66 -14.91
CA VAL A 191 -2.77 -5.65 -14.97
C VAL A 191 -2.21 -4.35 -14.43
N TYR A 192 -2.10 -3.35 -15.27
CA TYR A 192 -1.45 -2.09 -14.94
C TYR A 192 -2.50 -1.00 -14.68
N PRO A 193 -2.50 -0.37 -13.50
CA PRO A 193 -3.37 0.74 -13.19
C PRO A 193 -2.89 2.04 -13.87
N ASP A 194 -3.72 3.06 -13.85
CA ASP A 194 -3.36 4.41 -14.29
C ASP A 194 -2.55 5.15 -13.21
N MET A 195 -2.80 4.81 -11.95
CA MET A 195 -2.07 5.34 -10.78
C MET A 195 -1.79 4.23 -9.76
N THR A 196 -0.70 4.40 -9.02
CA THR A 196 -0.33 3.52 -7.90
C THR A 196 0.01 4.35 -6.68
N THR A 197 -0.49 3.94 -5.52
CA THR A 197 -0.14 4.53 -4.23
C THR A 197 0.76 3.58 -3.43
N LEU A 198 1.72 4.17 -2.72
CA LEU A 198 2.82 3.48 -2.03
C LEU A 198 3.00 4.03 -0.61
N GLY A 199 3.58 3.21 0.28
CA GLY A 199 3.80 3.62 1.65
C GLY A 199 4.59 2.59 2.47
N LYS A 200 4.41 2.65 3.80
CA LYS A 200 4.94 1.68 4.77
C LYS A 200 6.46 1.43 4.61
N TYR A 201 6.83 0.18 4.33
CA TYR A 201 8.22 -0.28 4.29
C TYR A 201 9.12 0.48 3.32
N LEU A 202 8.54 1.10 2.26
CA LEU A 202 9.30 1.92 1.32
C LEU A 202 9.89 3.20 1.94
N GLY A 203 9.37 3.63 3.07
CA GLY A 203 9.95 4.72 3.87
C GLY A 203 11.09 4.30 4.79
N GLY A 204 11.50 3.01 4.79
CA GLY A 204 12.62 2.53 5.61
C GLY A 204 12.43 2.70 7.12
N GLY A 205 11.19 2.71 7.60
CA GLY A 205 10.81 2.87 9.01
C GLY A 205 10.41 4.30 9.39
N PHE A 206 10.49 5.27 8.48
CA PHE A 206 10.02 6.63 8.68
C PHE A 206 8.63 6.87 8.07
N SER A 207 8.01 8.00 8.44
CA SER A 207 6.76 8.48 7.84
C SER A 207 6.97 8.65 6.34
N PHE A 208 6.13 7.96 5.55
CA PHE A 208 6.29 7.92 4.10
C PHE A 208 4.97 7.57 3.41
N GLY A 209 4.70 8.28 2.36
CA GLY A 209 3.71 7.96 1.35
C GLY A 209 4.18 8.46 -0.01
N ALA A 210 3.72 7.83 -1.07
CA ALA A 210 3.94 8.30 -2.42
C ALA A 210 2.75 7.91 -3.29
N PHE A 211 2.47 8.72 -4.29
CA PHE A 211 1.51 8.42 -5.34
C PHE A 211 2.09 8.83 -6.68
N GLY A 212 1.82 8.03 -7.66
CA GLY A 212 2.32 8.25 -9.01
C GLY A 212 1.41 7.64 -10.04
N GLY A 213 1.65 7.94 -11.30
CA GLY A 213 0.86 7.43 -12.40
C GLY A 213 1.45 7.86 -13.74
N ASN A 214 0.67 7.64 -14.79
CA ASN A 214 1.06 8.02 -16.13
C ASN A 214 1.19 9.54 -16.28
N ASP A 215 1.95 9.97 -17.27
CA ASP A 215 2.26 11.38 -17.54
C ASP A 215 1.02 12.24 -17.71
N LYS A 216 -0.05 11.73 -18.33
CA LYS A 216 -1.26 12.49 -18.61
C LYS A 216 -1.97 12.93 -17.32
N ILE A 217 -2.12 11.98 -16.37
CA ILE A 217 -2.75 12.25 -15.07
C ILE A 217 -1.84 13.15 -14.23
N MET A 218 -0.55 12.80 -14.13
CA MET A 218 0.39 13.56 -13.32
C MET A 218 0.69 14.96 -13.87
N ALA A 219 0.43 15.21 -15.14
CA ALA A 219 0.51 16.55 -15.74
C ALA A 219 -0.52 17.56 -15.16
N MET A 220 -1.51 17.10 -14.39
CA MET A 220 -2.41 17.97 -13.65
C MET A 220 -1.69 18.84 -12.61
N PHE A 221 -0.51 18.39 -12.14
CA PHE A 221 0.36 19.17 -11.26
C PHE A 221 1.33 20.12 -11.99
N ASN A 222 1.27 20.18 -13.32
CA ASN A 222 2.13 21.10 -14.07
C ASN A 222 1.75 22.56 -13.81
N PRO A 223 2.72 23.49 -13.87
CA PRO A 223 2.46 24.91 -13.77
C PRO A 223 1.32 25.37 -14.69
N GLY A 224 0.45 26.24 -14.20
CA GLY A 224 -0.69 26.77 -14.95
C GLY A 224 -1.97 25.93 -14.92
N ARG A 225 -1.94 24.71 -14.38
CA ARG A 225 -3.15 23.89 -14.19
C ARG A 225 -3.94 24.24 -12.92
N GLY A 226 -3.35 24.99 -11.99
CA GLY A 226 -4.01 25.44 -10.76
C GLY A 226 -4.09 24.39 -9.63
N TYR A 227 -3.62 23.16 -9.86
CA TYR A 227 -3.58 22.14 -8.81
C TYR A 227 -2.26 22.18 -8.08
N PHE A 228 -2.34 22.20 -6.76
CA PHE A 228 -1.19 22.38 -5.90
C PHE A 228 -1.11 21.26 -4.87
N HIS A 229 0.08 20.68 -4.71
CA HIS A 229 0.37 19.71 -3.68
C HIS A 229 1.62 20.13 -2.93
N SER A 230 1.46 20.48 -1.67
CA SER A 230 2.54 20.87 -0.77
C SER A 230 2.34 20.25 0.60
N GLY A 231 3.44 20.03 1.29
CA GLY A 231 3.46 19.60 2.69
C GLY A 231 4.88 19.75 3.20
N THR A 232 5.05 20.34 4.38
CA THR A 232 6.34 20.69 4.98
C THR A 232 7.33 19.51 5.01
N TYR A 233 6.82 18.30 5.22
CA TYR A 233 7.65 17.10 5.39
C TYR A 233 7.54 16.09 4.24
N ASN A 234 6.90 16.45 3.13
CA ASN A 234 6.66 15.52 2.01
C ASN A 234 7.93 14.91 1.42
N ASN A 235 9.02 15.67 1.41
CA ASN A 235 10.33 15.23 0.92
C ASN A 235 11.39 15.24 2.02
N ASN A 236 10.99 14.96 3.25
CA ASN A 236 11.89 14.94 4.41
C ASN A 236 13.14 14.10 4.12
N LEU A 237 14.31 14.69 4.33
CA LEU A 237 15.61 14.09 4.01
C LEU A 237 15.81 12.72 4.69
N PHE A 238 15.37 12.57 5.93
CA PHE A 238 15.49 11.29 6.66
C PHE A 238 14.63 10.21 6.02
N SER A 239 13.35 10.50 5.73
CA SER A 239 12.46 9.57 5.06
C SER A 239 12.95 9.21 3.65
N MET A 240 13.42 10.21 2.89
CA MET A 240 13.96 9.97 1.54
C MET A 240 15.23 9.10 1.59
N SER A 241 16.16 9.39 2.52
CA SER A 241 17.39 8.62 2.67
C SER A 241 17.13 7.18 3.14
N ALA A 242 16.23 7.01 4.10
CA ALA A 242 15.82 5.69 4.58
C ALA A 242 15.10 4.89 3.49
N GLY A 243 14.23 5.52 2.70
CA GLY A 243 13.58 4.90 1.55
C GLY A 243 14.57 4.44 0.49
N VAL A 244 15.58 5.27 0.17
CA VAL A 244 16.67 4.88 -0.74
C VAL A 244 17.42 3.66 -0.21
N ALA A 245 17.73 3.62 1.09
CA ALA A 245 18.41 2.48 1.71
C ALA A 245 17.53 1.21 1.69
N ALA A 246 16.25 1.34 2.06
CA ALA A 246 15.29 0.24 2.01
C ALA A 246 15.13 -0.33 0.60
N GLY A 247 15.04 0.55 -0.42
CA GLY A 247 14.92 0.14 -1.82
C GLY A 247 16.09 -0.73 -2.30
N LYS A 248 17.31 -0.48 -1.79
CA LYS A 248 18.50 -1.29 -2.13
C LYS A 248 18.48 -2.69 -1.50
N LEU A 249 17.75 -2.87 -0.39
CA LEU A 249 17.61 -4.18 0.28
C LEU A 249 16.55 -5.07 -0.37
N LEU A 250 15.61 -4.47 -1.11
CA LEU A 250 14.50 -5.15 -1.74
C LEU A 250 14.91 -5.70 -3.11
N THR A 251 15.58 -6.86 -3.09
CA THR A 251 15.92 -7.60 -4.31
C THR A 251 14.87 -8.65 -4.63
N GLU A 252 14.79 -9.09 -5.87
CA GLU A 252 13.84 -10.10 -6.33
C GLU A 252 14.00 -11.41 -5.54
N ASP A 253 15.24 -11.89 -5.35
CA ASP A 253 15.53 -13.10 -4.58
C ASP A 253 15.07 -13.02 -3.12
N LYS A 254 15.28 -11.87 -2.47
CA LYS A 254 14.84 -11.69 -1.08
C LYS A 254 13.33 -11.64 -0.95
N ILE A 255 12.66 -11.00 -1.90
CA ILE A 255 11.20 -10.98 -1.96
C ILE A 255 10.67 -12.39 -2.21
N ALA A 256 11.24 -13.12 -3.18
CA ALA A 256 10.87 -14.50 -3.47
C ALA A 256 11.04 -15.42 -2.26
N LYS A 257 12.19 -15.32 -1.54
CA LYS A 257 12.43 -16.06 -0.30
C LYS A 257 11.38 -15.76 0.76
N ALA A 258 11.11 -14.47 1.03
CA ALA A 258 10.12 -14.08 2.03
C ALA A 258 8.71 -14.57 1.65
N ASN A 259 8.36 -14.53 0.36
CA ASN A 259 7.09 -15.05 -0.14
C ASN A 259 6.97 -16.56 0.04
N ALA A 260 8.01 -17.33 -0.31
CA ALA A 260 8.02 -18.78 -0.12
C ALA A 260 7.83 -19.17 1.36
N LEU A 261 8.48 -18.43 2.28
CA LEU A 261 8.30 -18.62 3.72
C LEU A 261 6.88 -18.32 4.18
N GLY A 262 6.26 -17.26 3.66
CA GLY A 262 4.87 -16.93 4.00
C GLY A 262 3.87 -17.92 3.43
N ASP A 263 4.08 -18.41 2.21
CA ASP A 263 3.26 -19.47 1.62
C ASP A 263 3.38 -20.78 2.42
N LYS A 264 4.62 -21.18 2.83
CA LYS A 264 4.84 -22.31 3.72
C LYS A 264 4.07 -22.16 5.04
N LEU A 265 4.12 -20.98 5.66
CA LEU A 265 3.39 -20.70 6.90
C LEU A 265 1.88 -20.82 6.70
N ARG A 266 1.32 -20.17 5.68
CA ARG A 266 -0.12 -20.22 5.37
C ARG A 266 -0.60 -21.65 5.16
N ASP A 267 0.12 -22.40 4.33
CA ASP A 267 -0.24 -23.77 3.98
C ASP A 267 -0.09 -24.69 5.20
N GLY A 268 0.96 -24.53 6.01
CA GLY A 268 1.16 -25.27 7.27
C GLY A 268 0.05 -25.01 8.28
N ILE A 269 -0.35 -23.75 8.50
CA ILE A 269 -1.48 -23.43 9.40
C ILE A 269 -2.77 -24.09 8.91
N ASN A 270 -3.05 -24.04 7.60
CA ASN A 270 -4.25 -24.66 7.03
C ASN A 270 -4.22 -26.19 7.14
N GLU A 271 -3.06 -26.83 6.98
CA GLU A 271 -2.90 -28.26 7.17
C GLU A 271 -3.13 -28.65 8.63
N MET A 272 -2.55 -27.94 9.59
CA MET A 272 -2.74 -28.20 11.02
C MET A 272 -4.23 -28.02 11.40
N ALA A 273 -4.86 -26.93 10.98
CA ALA A 273 -6.28 -26.70 11.21
C ALA A 273 -7.14 -27.88 10.69
N LYS A 274 -6.87 -28.33 9.47
CA LYS A 274 -7.59 -29.47 8.87
C LYS A 274 -7.35 -30.79 9.60
N THR A 275 -6.16 -30.99 10.16
CA THR A 275 -5.77 -32.25 10.82
C THR A 275 -6.35 -32.36 12.21
N TYR A 276 -6.35 -31.30 12.98
CA TYR A 276 -6.65 -31.33 14.41
C TYR A 276 -8.04 -30.79 14.79
N VAL A 277 -8.69 -30.03 13.89
CA VAL A 277 -10.01 -29.47 14.18
C VAL A 277 -11.08 -30.27 13.43
N PRO A 278 -12.07 -30.86 14.13
CA PRO A 278 -13.17 -31.60 13.50
C PRO A 278 -13.97 -30.75 12.51
N GLU A 279 -14.44 -31.34 11.41
CA GLU A 279 -15.20 -30.64 10.37
C GLU A 279 -16.47 -29.95 10.89
N ASP A 280 -17.05 -30.48 11.96
CA ASP A 280 -18.26 -29.96 12.62
C ASP A 280 -17.95 -28.98 13.77
N ALA A 281 -16.69 -28.88 14.18
CA ALA A 281 -16.23 -27.96 15.23
C ALA A 281 -15.80 -26.61 14.62
N LEU A 282 -16.66 -26.01 13.84
CA LEU A 282 -16.42 -24.63 13.39
C LEU A 282 -16.77 -23.63 14.50
N PRO A 283 -15.83 -22.76 14.83
CA PRO A 283 -15.28 -21.68 14.00
C PRO A 283 -13.78 -21.83 13.69
N LEU A 284 -13.45 -22.35 12.53
CA LEU A 284 -12.11 -22.69 12.18
C LEU A 284 -11.25 -21.51 11.78
N THR A 285 -10.04 -21.52 12.29
CA THR A 285 -8.99 -20.64 11.78
C THR A 285 -8.59 -21.07 10.38
N ARG A 286 -8.78 -20.18 9.41
CA ARG A 286 -8.28 -20.35 8.05
C ARG A 286 -7.25 -19.28 7.77
N ALA A 287 -6.10 -19.66 7.24
CA ALA A 287 -5.10 -18.74 6.76
C ALA A 287 -5.30 -18.43 5.28
N THR A 288 -5.28 -17.16 4.93
CA THR A 288 -5.34 -16.63 3.55
C THR A 288 -4.12 -15.78 3.24
N GLY A 289 -4.04 -15.21 2.07
CA GLY A 289 -2.97 -14.30 1.69
C GLY A 289 -2.19 -14.77 0.48
N PHE A 290 -1.15 -14.04 0.19
CA PHE A 290 -0.20 -14.30 -0.89
C PHE A 290 1.21 -13.98 -0.42
N GLY A 291 2.13 -14.90 -0.63
CA GLY A 291 3.54 -14.70 -0.29
C GLY A 291 3.73 -14.31 1.18
N SER A 292 4.53 -13.30 1.42
CA SER A 292 4.95 -12.87 2.76
C SER A 292 3.86 -12.18 3.62
N GLN A 293 2.60 -12.16 3.14
CA GLN A 293 1.47 -11.59 3.88
C GLN A 293 0.41 -12.66 4.10
N VAL A 294 0.15 -12.98 5.36
CA VAL A 294 -0.81 -14.00 5.78
C VAL A 294 -1.85 -13.40 6.71
N GLY A 295 -3.10 -13.74 6.51
CA GLY A 295 -4.24 -13.32 7.33
C GLY A 295 -4.94 -14.54 7.92
N LEU A 296 -5.23 -14.50 9.21
CA LEU A 296 -5.99 -15.54 9.91
C LEU A 296 -7.46 -15.15 9.97
N HIS A 297 -8.33 -16.06 9.61
CA HIS A 297 -9.78 -15.90 9.67
C HIS A 297 -10.38 -16.81 10.71
N TYR A 298 -11.28 -16.22 11.48
CA TYR A 298 -12.08 -16.89 12.50
C TYR A 298 -13.54 -16.73 12.11
N VAL A 299 -14.33 -17.79 12.18
CA VAL A 299 -15.74 -17.78 11.74
C VAL A 299 -16.66 -18.36 12.81
N GLY A 300 -17.93 -17.94 12.81
CA GLY A 300 -18.96 -18.45 13.71
C GLY A 300 -19.03 -17.71 15.05
N ASP A 301 -19.92 -18.21 15.91
CA ASP A 301 -20.14 -17.66 17.24
C ASP A 301 -18.88 -17.83 18.10
N GLY A 302 -18.39 -16.74 18.69
CA GLY A 302 -17.17 -16.76 19.50
C GLY A 302 -15.87 -16.50 18.75
N GLN A 303 -15.90 -16.14 17.46
CA GLN A 303 -14.74 -15.82 16.65
C GLN A 303 -13.77 -14.82 17.32
N GLU A 304 -14.30 -13.81 18.04
CA GLU A 304 -13.45 -12.83 18.73
C GLU A 304 -12.68 -13.46 19.90
N LYS A 305 -13.35 -14.35 20.65
CA LYS A 305 -12.70 -15.08 21.75
C LYS A 305 -11.61 -16.00 21.22
N LEU A 306 -11.90 -16.74 20.15
CA LEU A 306 -10.90 -17.62 19.52
C LEU A 306 -9.69 -16.83 19.00
N ARG A 307 -9.92 -15.70 18.36
CA ARG A 307 -8.86 -14.78 17.93
C ARG A 307 -7.98 -14.35 19.12
N ASP A 308 -8.62 -13.99 20.22
CA ASP A 308 -7.91 -13.55 21.43
C ASP A 308 -7.15 -14.73 22.07
N CYS A 309 -7.73 -15.93 22.10
CA CYS A 309 -7.05 -17.15 22.56
C CYS A 309 -5.79 -17.44 21.71
N VAL A 310 -5.90 -17.44 20.38
CA VAL A 310 -4.74 -17.62 19.50
C VAL A 310 -3.67 -16.57 19.76
N PHE A 311 -4.04 -15.32 19.90
CA PHE A 311 -3.09 -14.23 20.15
C PHE A 311 -2.32 -14.44 21.46
N PHE A 312 -3.01 -14.74 22.57
CA PHE A 312 -2.38 -14.93 23.86
C PHE A 312 -1.57 -16.23 23.91
N TYR A 313 -2.07 -17.32 23.31
CA TYR A 313 -1.32 -18.56 23.20
C TYR A 313 0.02 -18.34 22.46
N MET A 314 0.00 -17.64 21.32
CA MET A 314 1.23 -17.33 20.60
C MET A 314 2.19 -16.47 21.43
N LEU A 315 1.69 -15.53 22.24
CA LEU A 315 2.55 -14.77 23.16
C LEU A 315 3.20 -15.66 24.21
N ASP A 316 2.48 -16.65 24.76
CA ASP A 316 3.02 -17.63 25.71
C ASP A 316 4.10 -18.52 25.06
N GLN A 317 4.00 -18.75 23.75
CA GLN A 317 5.04 -19.40 22.94
C GLN A 317 6.17 -18.46 22.49
N ALA A 318 6.24 -17.23 23.04
CA ALA A 318 7.19 -16.17 22.66
C ALA A 318 7.09 -15.76 21.18
N ILE A 319 5.92 -15.88 20.56
CA ILE A 319 5.63 -15.47 19.20
C ILE A 319 4.74 -14.21 19.23
N TYR A 320 5.25 -13.10 18.73
CA TYR A 320 4.49 -11.85 18.61
C TYR A 320 3.90 -11.70 17.22
N MET A 321 2.57 -11.62 17.12
CA MET A 321 1.83 -11.39 15.88
C MET A 321 0.78 -10.28 16.05
N GLY A 322 0.19 -9.82 14.96
CA GLY A 322 -0.91 -8.85 15.03
C GLY A 322 -2.16 -9.47 15.66
N LYS A 323 -2.73 -8.84 16.70
CA LYS A 323 -3.94 -9.34 17.39
C LYS A 323 -5.12 -9.62 16.43
N ARG A 324 -5.22 -8.88 15.32
CA ARG A 324 -6.24 -9.09 14.28
C ARG A 324 -5.95 -10.27 13.33
N GLY A 325 -4.89 -11.02 13.59
CA GLY A 325 -4.52 -12.16 12.75
C GLY A 325 -3.59 -11.81 11.58
N PHE A 326 -2.95 -10.64 11.58
CA PHE A 326 -1.98 -10.29 10.54
C PHE A 326 -0.60 -10.85 10.84
N ILE A 327 -0.04 -11.54 9.88
CA ILE A 327 1.33 -12.05 9.91
C ILE A 327 2.06 -11.52 8.69
N SER A 328 3.22 -10.91 8.91
CA SER A 328 4.09 -10.37 7.88
C SER A 328 5.48 -10.98 7.98
N ILE A 329 5.86 -11.76 6.99
CA ILE A 329 7.22 -12.30 6.89
C ILE A 329 8.14 -11.23 6.33
N ASN A 330 9.25 -10.97 7.00
CA ASN A 330 10.24 -9.98 6.57
C ASN A 330 11.47 -10.64 5.92
N LEU A 331 12.40 -9.82 5.43
CA LEU A 331 13.55 -10.30 4.66
C LEU A 331 14.62 -11.05 5.48
N VAL A 332 14.52 -11.04 6.81
CA VAL A 332 15.48 -11.71 7.71
C VAL A 332 14.92 -12.98 8.39
N HIS A 333 13.64 -13.28 8.15
CA HIS A 333 13.12 -14.57 8.58
C HIS A 333 13.78 -15.71 7.80
N GLU A 334 13.95 -16.83 8.49
CA GLU A 334 14.52 -18.08 7.99
C GLU A 334 13.51 -19.22 8.19
N GLU A 335 13.73 -20.33 7.54
CA GLU A 335 12.82 -21.47 7.55
C GLU A 335 12.48 -21.99 8.97
N HIS A 336 13.49 -22.09 9.82
CA HIS A 336 13.29 -22.53 11.20
C HIS A 336 12.37 -21.64 12.04
N HIS A 337 12.30 -20.32 11.72
CA HIS A 337 11.33 -19.43 12.37
C HIS A 337 9.89 -19.76 11.96
N ILE A 338 9.70 -20.17 10.70
CA ILE A 338 8.39 -20.57 10.20
C ILE A 338 7.97 -21.91 10.79
N ASP A 339 8.90 -22.85 10.91
CA ASP A 339 8.65 -24.16 11.52
C ASP A 339 8.23 -24.02 12.99
N LEU A 340 8.87 -23.11 13.75
CA LEU A 340 8.48 -22.78 15.12
C LEU A 340 7.03 -22.25 15.20
N VAL A 341 6.63 -21.39 14.26
CA VAL A 341 5.27 -20.85 14.27
C VAL A 341 4.24 -21.92 13.90
N ILE A 342 4.52 -22.78 12.91
CA ILE A 342 3.64 -23.89 12.52
C ILE A 342 3.49 -24.88 13.70
N GLU A 343 4.58 -25.19 14.40
CA GLU A 343 4.54 -26.06 15.57
C GLU A 343 3.70 -25.48 16.72
N ALA A 344 3.80 -24.17 16.94
CA ALA A 344 2.95 -23.49 17.92
C ALA A 344 1.46 -23.56 17.53
N PHE A 345 1.13 -23.41 16.25
CA PHE A 345 -0.26 -23.60 15.77
C PHE A 345 -0.72 -25.05 15.94
N ARG A 346 0.15 -26.04 15.73
CA ARG A 346 -0.17 -27.43 16.00
C ARG A 346 -0.55 -27.62 17.46
N GLY A 347 0.30 -27.18 18.39
CA GLY A 347 0.01 -27.28 19.82
C GLY A 347 -1.30 -26.58 20.21
N PHE A 348 -1.56 -25.40 19.64
CA PHE A 348 -2.82 -24.70 19.86
C PHE A 348 -4.05 -25.53 19.43
N PHE A 349 -4.00 -26.14 18.25
CA PHE A 349 -5.12 -26.93 17.72
C PHE A 349 -5.27 -28.29 18.44
N GLU A 350 -4.21 -28.85 19.01
CA GLU A 350 -4.26 -30.08 19.83
C GLU A 350 -4.94 -29.82 21.19
N GLU A 351 -4.94 -28.59 21.69
CA GLU A 351 -5.56 -28.17 22.95
C GLU A 351 -7.02 -27.70 22.82
N LEU A 352 -7.50 -27.48 21.58
CA LEU A 352 -8.88 -27.08 21.30
C LEU A 352 -9.86 -28.25 21.41
#